data_de18f3e4612e6d318da59f954e58ddcc
#
_entry.id   de18f3e4612e6d318da59f954e58ddcc
#
_cell.length_a   1.000
_cell.length_b   1.000
_cell.length_c   1.000
_cell.angle_alpha   90.00
_cell.angle_beta   90.00
_cell.angle_gamma   90.00
#
_symmetry.space_group_name_H-M   'P 1'
#
loop_
_entity.id
_entity.type
_entity.pdbx_description
1 polymer ?
#
loop_
_entity_poly.entity_id
_entity_poly.type
_entity_poly.pdbx_seq_one_letter_code
_entity_poly.pdbx_strand_id
1 'polypeptide(L)'
;MVWIDYAIIGLIAISTLISLVRGFVKEALSLVVWATAFFIASQFYLDLAAHLGNIEEPMLRNAAAIAILFVSSIILGSIVNYIVGQLVQKSGLSGTDRVLGLAFGGLRGILIVAAVLFFMDAFTPASKAEWWSNSLLIPEFSVVIEWFFEYLKHSSSFLKDIKPV
;
A
#
# COMPACT_ATOMS: atom_id res chain seq x y z
N MET A 1 2.80 -25.43 -11.47
CA MET A 1 3.29 -24.36 -10.56
C MET A 1 4.73 -24.07 -10.87
N VAL A 2 5.03 -22.86 -11.19
CA VAL A 2 6.39 -22.36 -11.42
C VAL A 2 6.88 -21.60 -10.19
N TRP A 3 8.16 -21.25 -10.15
CA TRP A 3 8.77 -20.58 -8.99
C TRP A 3 8.03 -19.31 -8.54
N ILE A 4 7.41 -18.57 -9.47
CA ILE A 4 6.67 -17.36 -9.18
C ILE A 4 5.39 -17.63 -8.36
N ASP A 5 4.72 -18.76 -8.58
CA ASP A 5 3.55 -19.15 -7.81
C ASP A 5 3.92 -19.32 -6.32
N TYR A 6 5.08 -19.92 -6.04
CA TYR A 6 5.58 -20.07 -4.67
C TYR A 6 5.98 -18.73 -4.06
N ALA A 7 6.54 -17.82 -4.86
CA ALA A 7 6.86 -16.46 -4.41
C ALA A 7 5.58 -15.69 -4.05
N ILE A 8 4.52 -15.79 -4.86
CA ILE A 8 3.21 -15.18 -4.61
C ILE A 8 2.61 -15.72 -3.32
N ILE A 9 2.53 -17.05 -3.17
CA ILE A 9 2.00 -17.69 -1.96
C ILE A 9 2.82 -17.29 -0.74
N GLY A 10 4.15 -17.29 -0.84
CA GLY A 10 5.06 -16.88 0.22
C GLY A 10 4.83 -15.44 0.68
N LEU A 11 4.65 -14.51 -0.26
CA LEU A 11 4.41 -13.11 0.03
C LEU A 11 3.06 -12.91 0.74
N ILE A 12 2.00 -13.57 0.26
CA ILE A 12 0.67 -13.52 0.89
C ILE A 12 0.73 -14.15 2.29
N ALA A 13 1.39 -15.30 2.45
CA ALA A 13 1.53 -15.98 3.72
C ALA A 13 2.30 -15.11 4.74
N ILE A 14 3.41 -14.50 4.34
CA ILE A 14 4.19 -13.60 5.20
C ILE A 14 3.35 -12.38 5.60
N SER A 15 2.64 -11.75 4.66
CA SER A 15 1.74 -10.63 4.95
C SER A 15 0.67 -11.02 5.97
N THR A 16 0.06 -12.18 5.78
CA THR A 16 -0.98 -12.73 6.67
C THR A 16 -0.45 -13.02 8.08
N LEU A 17 0.73 -13.65 8.17
CA LEU A 17 1.36 -13.95 9.46
C LEU A 17 1.77 -12.69 10.22
N ILE A 18 2.32 -11.69 9.54
CA ILE A 18 2.65 -10.40 10.16
C ILE A 18 1.40 -9.76 10.74
N SER A 19 0.30 -9.73 9.97
CA SER A 19 -0.96 -9.13 10.42
C SER A 19 -1.63 -9.92 11.55
N LEU A 20 -1.47 -11.25 11.59
CA LEU A 20 -1.92 -12.09 12.70
C LEU A 20 -1.22 -11.72 14.02
N VAL A 21 0.09 -11.43 13.95
CA VAL A 21 0.88 -11.03 15.12
C VAL A 21 0.59 -9.59 15.54
N ARG A 22 0.45 -8.69 14.58
CA ARG A 22 0.22 -7.26 14.81
C ARG A 22 -1.22 -6.93 15.21
N GLY A 23 -2.19 -7.66 14.67
CA GLY A 23 -3.62 -7.44 14.84
C GLY A 23 -4.21 -6.45 13.83
N PHE A 24 -5.53 -6.57 13.61
CA PHE A 24 -6.28 -5.77 12.64
C PHE A 24 -6.22 -4.26 12.93
N VAL A 25 -6.43 -3.87 14.20
CA VAL A 25 -6.48 -2.46 14.57
C VAL A 25 -5.17 -1.75 14.26
N LYS A 26 -4.02 -2.37 14.56
CA LYS A 26 -2.71 -1.80 14.24
C LYS A 26 -2.48 -1.66 12.74
N GLU A 27 -2.93 -2.65 11.95
CA GLU A 27 -2.80 -2.63 10.49
C GLU A 27 -3.72 -1.56 9.87
N ALA A 28 -4.98 -1.49 10.29
CA ALA A 28 -5.93 -0.50 9.82
C ALA A 28 -5.46 0.93 10.16
N LEU A 29 -5.04 1.18 11.40
CA LEU A 29 -4.48 2.46 11.81
C LEU A 29 -3.21 2.81 11.03
N SER A 30 -2.36 1.83 10.73
CA SER A 30 -1.18 2.06 9.89
C SER A 30 -1.56 2.61 8.51
N LEU A 31 -2.59 2.06 7.87
CA LEU A 31 -3.09 2.59 6.59
C LEU A 31 -3.66 4.00 6.73
N VAL A 32 -4.41 4.27 7.80
CA VAL A 32 -4.94 5.61 8.08
C VAL A 32 -3.79 6.61 8.27
N VAL A 33 -2.75 6.23 9.02
CA VAL A 33 -1.55 7.06 9.21
C VAL A 33 -0.87 7.38 7.88
N TRP A 34 -0.70 6.39 7.02
CA TRP A 34 -0.10 6.58 5.69
C TRP A 34 -0.93 7.50 4.81
N ALA A 35 -2.24 7.28 4.74
CA ALA A 35 -3.16 8.12 3.98
C ALA A 35 -3.14 9.57 4.49
N THR A 36 -3.16 9.75 5.82
CA THR A 36 -3.10 11.07 6.46
C THR A 36 -1.76 11.75 6.19
N ALA A 37 -0.65 11.04 6.27
CA ALA A 37 0.69 11.57 5.97
C ALA A 37 0.79 12.04 4.51
N PHE A 38 0.24 11.27 3.58
CA PHE A 38 0.16 11.64 2.17
C PHE A 38 -0.70 12.88 1.96
N PHE A 39 -1.86 12.94 2.61
CA PHE A 39 -2.76 14.08 2.54
C PHE A 39 -2.11 15.35 3.08
N ILE A 40 -1.50 15.28 4.28
CA ILE A 40 -0.79 16.43 4.89
C ILE A 40 0.35 16.89 3.99
N ALA A 41 1.17 15.97 3.52
CA ALA A 41 2.29 16.31 2.64
C ALA A 41 1.80 16.99 1.35
N SER A 42 0.74 16.48 0.71
CA SER A 42 0.20 17.02 -0.54
C SER A 42 -0.46 18.40 -0.38
N GLN A 43 -1.04 18.69 0.77
CA GLN A 43 -1.73 19.97 1.00
C GLN A 43 -0.79 21.07 1.47
N PHE A 44 0.17 20.75 2.33
CA PHE A 44 0.98 21.74 3.05
C PHE A 44 2.43 21.87 2.58
N TYR A 45 2.85 21.13 1.54
CA TYR A 45 4.26 21.17 1.11
C TYR A 45 4.69 22.56 0.59
N LEU A 46 3.80 23.31 -0.05
CA LEU A 46 4.10 24.66 -0.54
C LEU A 46 4.34 25.63 0.61
N ASP A 47 3.51 25.54 1.67
CA ASP A 47 3.63 26.39 2.84
C ASP A 47 4.97 26.13 3.56
N LEU A 48 5.33 24.85 3.73
CA LEU A 48 6.63 24.50 4.32
C LEU A 48 7.79 24.87 3.40
N ALA A 49 7.67 24.63 2.10
CA ALA A 49 8.69 24.99 1.12
C ALA A 49 9.02 26.50 1.15
N ALA A 50 8.01 27.35 1.38
CA ALA A 50 8.22 28.79 1.51
C ALA A 50 9.16 29.16 2.69
N HIS A 51 9.20 28.33 3.75
CA HIS A 51 10.08 28.51 4.90
C HIS A 51 11.47 27.88 4.72
N LEU A 52 11.65 27.06 3.69
CA LEU A 52 12.94 26.43 3.34
C LEU A 52 13.76 27.27 2.35
N GLY A 53 13.78 28.58 2.55
CA GLY A 53 14.45 29.54 1.66
C GLY A 53 15.98 29.31 1.44
N ASN A 54 16.62 28.47 2.28
CA ASN A 54 18.03 28.12 2.15
C ASN A 54 18.31 27.15 0.97
N ILE A 55 17.27 26.56 0.38
CA ILE A 55 17.39 25.67 -0.77
C ILE A 55 17.02 26.46 -2.01
N GLU A 56 18.01 26.79 -2.83
CA GLU A 56 17.83 27.65 -4.01
C GLU A 56 17.03 26.95 -5.12
N GLU A 57 17.18 25.62 -5.27
CA GLU A 57 16.50 24.85 -6.31
C GLU A 57 15.05 24.53 -5.92
N PRO A 58 14.03 25.01 -6.67
CA PRO A 58 12.62 24.83 -6.32
C PRO A 58 12.18 23.36 -6.22
N MET A 59 12.71 22.50 -7.09
CA MET A 59 12.38 21.08 -7.09
C MET A 59 12.89 20.38 -5.81
N LEU A 60 14.12 20.68 -5.43
CA LEU A 60 14.73 20.11 -4.23
C LEU A 60 14.06 20.62 -2.96
N ARG A 61 13.69 21.89 -2.93
CA ARG A 61 12.95 22.52 -1.84
C ARG A 61 11.58 21.90 -1.62
N ASN A 62 10.82 21.67 -2.70
CA ASN A 62 9.52 21.03 -2.64
C ASN A 62 9.65 19.57 -2.21
N ALA A 63 10.62 18.82 -2.74
CA ALA A 63 10.88 17.43 -2.34
C ALA A 63 11.27 17.33 -0.86
N ALA A 64 12.09 18.24 -0.35
CA ALA A 64 12.45 18.30 1.07
C ALA A 64 11.23 18.60 1.95
N ALA A 65 10.38 19.54 1.55
CA ALA A 65 9.15 19.88 2.27
C ALA A 65 8.19 18.68 2.35
N ILE A 66 7.97 17.98 1.22
CA ILE A 66 7.17 16.76 1.17
C ILE A 66 7.75 15.69 2.10
N ALA A 67 9.05 15.45 2.02
CA ALA A 67 9.72 14.44 2.84
C ALA A 67 9.60 14.75 4.34
N ILE A 68 9.82 15.99 4.75
CA ILE A 68 9.72 16.43 6.15
C ILE A 68 8.28 16.24 6.67
N LEU A 69 7.28 16.73 5.94
CA LEU A 69 5.87 16.57 6.33
C LEU A 69 5.44 15.12 6.39
N PHE A 70 5.84 14.32 5.41
CA PHE A 70 5.51 12.90 5.35
C PHE A 70 6.12 12.13 6.52
N VAL A 71 7.43 12.27 6.74
CA VAL A 71 8.15 11.57 7.81
C VAL A 71 7.65 11.99 9.19
N SER A 72 7.47 13.29 9.44
CA SER A 72 6.94 13.78 10.70
C SER A 72 5.53 13.26 10.99
N SER A 73 4.66 13.22 9.97
CA SER A 73 3.31 12.66 10.10
C SER A 73 3.33 11.16 10.39
N ILE A 74 4.22 10.40 9.75
CA ILE A 74 4.40 8.96 10.02
C ILE A 74 4.89 8.73 11.46
N ILE A 75 5.84 9.54 11.95
CA ILE A 75 6.35 9.43 13.35
C ILE A 75 5.21 9.68 14.35
N LEU A 76 4.47 10.78 14.20
CA LEU A 76 3.35 11.11 15.08
C LEU A 76 2.25 10.04 15.02
N GLY A 77 1.88 9.60 13.81
CA GLY A 77 0.90 8.56 13.61
C GLY A 77 1.32 7.21 14.19
N SER A 78 2.61 6.89 14.15
CA SER A 78 3.16 5.66 14.76
C SER A 78 3.03 5.65 16.28
N ILE A 79 3.18 6.81 16.93
CA ILE A 79 2.96 6.96 18.39
C ILE A 79 1.48 6.68 18.71
N VAL A 80 0.56 7.27 17.95
CA VAL A 80 -0.88 7.03 18.13
C VAL A 80 -1.20 5.55 17.93
N ASN A 81 -0.68 4.94 16.87
CA ASN A 81 -0.88 3.53 16.56
C ASN A 81 -0.34 2.61 17.70
N TYR A 82 0.80 2.96 18.29
CA TYR A 82 1.35 2.24 19.43
C TYR A 82 0.42 2.31 20.64
N ILE A 83 -0.07 3.49 21.00
CA ILE A 83 -0.96 3.71 22.16
C ILE A 83 -2.27 2.93 21.97
N VAL A 84 -2.92 3.07 20.81
CA VAL A 84 -4.17 2.36 20.52
C VAL A 84 -3.97 0.85 20.53
N GLY A 85 -2.86 0.37 19.96
CA GLY A 85 -2.52 -1.05 19.98
C GLY A 85 -2.35 -1.61 21.39
N GLN A 86 -1.81 -0.84 22.34
CA GLN A 86 -1.73 -1.21 23.77
C GLN A 86 -3.12 -1.29 24.41
N LEU A 87 -4.03 -0.38 24.08
CA LEU A 87 -5.39 -0.38 24.61
C LEU A 87 -6.17 -1.61 24.14
N VAL A 88 -6.06 -1.97 22.85
CA VAL A 88 -6.71 -3.17 22.29
C VAL A 88 -6.21 -4.45 22.96
N GLN A 89 -4.91 -4.57 23.21
CA GLN A 89 -4.35 -5.73 23.89
C GLN A 89 -4.85 -5.88 25.32
N LYS A 90 -5.08 -4.76 26.03
CA LYS A 90 -5.58 -4.76 27.42
C LYS A 90 -7.09 -4.95 27.53
N SER A 91 -7.84 -4.69 26.45
CA SER A 91 -9.33 -4.77 26.44
C SER A 91 -9.88 -6.19 26.35
N GLY A 92 -9.03 -7.23 26.19
CA GLY A 92 -9.47 -8.62 25.99
C GLY A 92 -9.95 -8.95 24.58
N LEU A 93 -9.97 -7.96 23.66
CA LEU A 93 -10.37 -8.13 22.25
C LEU A 93 -9.25 -8.69 21.36
N SER A 94 -8.11 -9.04 21.96
CA SER A 94 -6.90 -9.44 21.20
C SER A 94 -7.10 -10.66 20.30
N GLY A 95 -7.97 -11.61 20.70
CA GLY A 95 -8.28 -12.80 19.89
C GLY A 95 -9.01 -12.46 18.60
N THR A 96 -10.10 -11.70 18.71
CA THR A 96 -10.89 -11.24 17.55
C THR A 96 -10.07 -10.32 16.65
N ASP A 97 -9.28 -9.42 17.24
CA ASP A 97 -8.38 -8.51 16.51
C ASP A 97 -7.36 -9.28 15.67
N ARG A 98 -6.82 -10.39 16.18
CA ARG A 98 -5.89 -11.25 15.44
C ARG A 98 -6.56 -11.99 14.28
N VAL A 99 -7.78 -12.52 14.48
CA VAL A 99 -8.54 -13.20 13.42
C VAL A 99 -8.88 -12.22 12.29
N LEU A 100 -9.35 -11.02 12.64
CA LEU A 100 -9.56 -9.94 11.66
C LEU A 100 -8.24 -9.52 10.99
N GLY A 101 -7.15 -9.50 11.77
CA GLY A 101 -5.81 -9.23 11.25
C GLY A 101 -5.37 -10.24 10.19
N LEU A 102 -5.68 -11.53 10.41
CA LEU A 102 -5.37 -12.58 9.43
C LEU A 102 -6.10 -12.35 8.10
N ALA A 103 -7.42 -12.07 8.14
CA ALA A 103 -8.21 -11.80 6.96
C ALA A 103 -7.71 -10.54 6.23
N PHE A 104 -7.43 -9.48 6.99
CA PHE A 104 -6.90 -8.22 6.45
C PHE A 104 -5.50 -8.36 5.86
N GLY A 105 -4.62 -9.12 6.53
CA GLY A 105 -3.27 -9.39 6.04
C GLY A 105 -3.24 -10.21 4.76
N GLY A 106 -4.17 -11.17 4.62
CA GLY A 106 -4.37 -11.92 3.38
C GLY A 106 -4.81 -11.01 2.23
N LEU A 107 -5.84 -10.18 2.47
CA LEU A 107 -6.32 -9.22 1.49
C LEU A 107 -5.22 -8.23 1.08
N ARG A 108 -4.49 -7.68 2.04
CA ARG A 108 -3.34 -6.82 1.78
C ARG A 108 -2.26 -7.52 0.96
N GLY A 109 -1.95 -8.78 1.28
CA GLY A 109 -0.99 -9.59 0.53
C GLY A 109 -1.41 -9.75 -0.94
N ILE A 110 -2.68 -10.04 -1.18
CA ILE A 110 -3.26 -10.13 -2.53
C ILE A 110 -3.12 -8.78 -3.27
N LEU A 111 -3.44 -7.67 -2.63
CA LEU A 111 -3.33 -6.35 -3.24
C LEU A 111 -1.88 -5.97 -3.56
N ILE A 112 -0.92 -6.31 -2.68
CA ILE A 112 0.51 -6.07 -2.94
C ILE A 112 0.98 -6.91 -4.15
N VAL A 113 0.61 -8.19 -4.21
CA VAL A 113 0.95 -9.05 -5.36
C VAL A 113 0.34 -8.50 -6.64
N ALA A 114 -0.95 -8.14 -6.63
CA ALA A 114 -1.62 -7.56 -7.78
C ALA A 114 -0.91 -6.27 -8.27
N ALA A 115 -0.52 -5.39 -7.35
CA ALA A 115 0.22 -4.18 -7.69
C ALA A 115 1.59 -4.50 -8.28
N VAL A 116 2.35 -5.44 -7.70
CA VAL A 116 3.67 -5.84 -8.21
C VAL A 116 3.55 -6.45 -9.62
N LEU A 117 2.60 -7.37 -9.82
CA LEU A 117 2.36 -7.98 -11.14
C LEU A 117 1.96 -6.94 -12.18
N PHE A 118 1.08 -6.01 -11.81
CA PHE A 118 0.69 -4.90 -12.68
C PHE A 118 1.89 -4.03 -13.09
N PHE A 119 2.73 -3.64 -12.13
CA PHE A 119 3.93 -2.86 -12.44
C PHE A 119 4.92 -3.65 -13.31
N MET A 120 5.06 -4.95 -13.08
CA MET A 120 5.92 -5.80 -13.90
C MET A 120 5.40 -5.90 -15.33
N ASP A 121 4.09 -6.07 -15.52
CA ASP A 121 3.49 -6.13 -16.85
C ASP A 121 3.59 -4.78 -17.59
N ALA A 122 3.29 -3.67 -16.90
CA ALA A 122 3.28 -2.33 -17.49
C ALA A 122 4.66 -1.77 -17.85
N PHE A 123 5.69 -2.09 -17.06
CA PHE A 123 7.01 -1.45 -17.18
C PHE A 123 8.14 -2.40 -17.57
N THR A 124 7.88 -3.70 -17.64
CA THR A 124 8.89 -4.69 -18.00
C THR A 124 8.36 -5.70 -19.03
N PRO A 125 9.23 -6.36 -19.82
CA PRO A 125 8.81 -7.43 -20.72
C PRO A 125 8.51 -8.75 -19.99
N ALA A 126 8.23 -8.72 -18.69
CA ALA A 126 8.02 -9.90 -17.85
C ALA A 126 6.85 -10.77 -18.33
N SER A 127 5.79 -10.15 -18.87
CA SER A 127 4.62 -10.84 -19.44
C SER A 127 4.96 -11.72 -20.64
N LYS A 128 6.11 -11.51 -21.30
CA LYS A 128 6.61 -12.34 -22.42
C LYS A 128 7.46 -13.53 -21.97
N ALA A 129 7.78 -13.62 -20.69
CA ALA A 129 8.61 -14.70 -20.17
C ALA A 129 7.82 -16.01 -19.99
N GLU A 130 8.50 -17.15 -20.19
CA GLU A 130 7.87 -18.47 -20.06
C GLU A 130 7.30 -18.73 -18.65
N TRP A 131 7.95 -18.23 -17.61
CA TRP A 131 7.46 -18.39 -16.22
C TRP A 131 6.16 -17.60 -15.97
N TRP A 132 5.91 -16.51 -16.70
CA TRP A 132 4.68 -15.73 -16.60
C TRP A 132 3.49 -16.51 -17.20
N SER A 133 3.64 -17.02 -18.43
CA SER A 133 2.59 -17.77 -19.12
C SER A 133 2.31 -19.14 -18.50
N ASN A 134 3.30 -19.75 -17.82
CA ASN A 134 3.18 -21.05 -17.16
C ASN A 134 2.75 -20.95 -15.68
N SER A 135 2.55 -19.74 -15.14
CA SER A 135 2.03 -19.54 -13.79
C SER A 135 0.55 -19.90 -13.73
N LEU A 136 0.15 -20.52 -12.63
CA LEU A 136 -1.25 -20.82 -12.34
C LEU A 136 -1.96 -19.67 -11.63
N LEU A 137 -1.22 -18.84 -10.90
CA LEU A 137 -1.79 -17.77 -10.08
C LEU A 137 -1.87 -16.43 -10.81
N ILE A 138 -0.94 -16.12 -11.71
CA ILE A 138 -0.94 -14.82 -12.42
C ILE A 138 -2.25 -14.56 -13.16
N PRO A 139 -2.87 -15.52 -13.88
CA PRO A 139 -4.18 -15.29 -14.53
C PRO A 139 -5.30 -14.91 -13.55
N GLU A 140 -5.29 -15.48 -12.34
CA GLU A 140 -6.28 -15.15 -11.30
C GLU A 140 -6.10 -13.71 -10.80
N PHE A 141 -4.87 -13.22 -10.73
CA PHE A 141 -4.59 -11.84 -10.36
C PHE A 141 -4.96 -10.84 -11.47
N SER A 142 -4.94 -11.24 -12.73
CA SER A 142 -5.38 -10.37 -13.83
C SER A 142 -6.85 -9.98 -13.69
N VAL A 143 -7.70 -10.91 -13.24
CA VAL A 143 -9.12 -10.65 -12.95
C VAL A 143 -9.28 -9.61 -11.83
N VAL A 144 -8.47 -9.69 -10.78
CA VAL A 144 -8.47 -8.72 -9.66
C VAL A 144 -8.04 -7.34 -10.16
N ILE A 145 -7.01 -7.29 -11.00
CA ILE A 145 -6.48 -6.05 -11.59
C ILE A 145 -7.54 -5.40 -12.50
N GLU A 146 -8.17 -6.16 -13.40
CA GLU A 146 -9.21 -5.67 -14.29
C GLU A 146 -10.42 -5.15 -13.52
N TRP A 147 -10.89 -5.88 -12.50
CA TRP A 147 -11.98 -5.44 -11.63
C TRP A 147 -11.66 -4.12 -10.93
N PHE A 148 -10.44 -3.98 -10.41
CA PHE A 148 -9.99 -2.75 -9.75
C PHE A 148 -9.95 -1.56 -10.72
N PHE A 149 -9.47 -1.77 -11.95
CA PHE A 149 -9.46 -0.74 -13.00
C PHE A 149 -10.86 -0.36 -13.49
N GLU A 150 -11.77 -1.31 -13.63
CA GLU A 150 -13.16 -1.01 -13.94
C GLU A 150 -13.81 -0.17 -12.84
N TYR A 151 -13.58 -0.53 -11.58
CA TYR A 151 -14.07 0.23 -10.44
C TYR A 151 -13.53 1.67 -10.43
N LEU A 152 -12.24 1.86 -10.70
CA LEU A 152 -11.62 3.18 -10.81
C LEU A 152 -12.16 3.99 -12.00
N LYS A 153 -12.39 3.38 -13.14
CA LYS A 153 -12.99 4.03 -14.32
C LYS A 153 -14.41 4.51 -14.03
N HIS A 154 -15.18 3.75 -13.27
CA HIS A 154 -16.52 4.15 -12.87
C HIS A 154 -16.52 5.27 -11.82
N SER A 155 -15.50 5.32 -10.96
CA SER A 155 -15.42 6.27 -9.85
C SER A 155 -14.75 7.59 -10.22
N SER A 156 -13.95 7.65 -11.27
CA SER A 156 -13.25 8.88 -11.69
C SER A 156 -13.48 9.19 -13.16
N SER A 157 -14.13 10.34 -13.40
CA SER A 157 -14.25 10.94 -14.74
C SER A 157 -12.88 11.26 -15.37
N PHE A 158 -11.84 11.30 -14.56
CA PHE A 158 -10.47 11.66 -14.94
C PHE A 158 -9.74 10.58 -15.74
N LEU A 159 -10.13 9.30 -15.59
CA LEU A 159 -9.49 8.18 -16.30
C LEU A 159 -10.18 7.82 -17.63
N LYS A 160 -11.23 8.53 -18.01
CA LYS A 160 -11.92 8.29 -19.29
C LYS A 160 -11.09 8.66 -20.53
N ASP A 161 -10.05 9.47 -20.34
CA ASP A 161 -9.19 9.93 -21.45
C ASP A 161 -7.90 9.10 -21.61
N ILE A 162 -7.65 8.14 -20.75
CA ILE A 162 -6.51 7.21 -20.87
C ILE A 162 -7.00 5.98 -21.66
N LYS A 163 -6.83 6.02 -22.99
CA LYS A 163 -7.01 4.82 -23.82
C LYS A 163 -5.91 3.81 -23.46
N PRO A 164 -6.27 2.55 -23.17
CA PRO A 164 -5.27 1.48 -23.13
C PRO A 164 -4.71 1.29 -24.56
N VAL A 165 -3.39 1.28 -24.66
CA VAL A 165 -2.65 0.96 -25.88
C VAL A 165 -2.73 -0.53 -26.12
#